data_958eb6f17fecc330d19360817391bab0
#
_entry.id   958eb6f17fecc330d19360817391bab0
#
_cell.length_a   1.000
_cell.length_b   1.000
_cell.length_c   1.000
_cell.angle_alpha   90.00
_cell.angle_beta   90.00
_cell.angle_gamma   90.00
#
_symmetry.space_group_name_H-M   'P 1'
#
loop_
_entity.id
_entity.type
_entity.pdbx_description
1 polymer ?
#
loop_
_entity_poly.entity_id
_entity_poly.type
_entity_poly.pdbx_seq_one_letter_code
_entity_poly.pdbx_strand_id
1 'polypeptide(L)'
;MSKEIREMIDKVKSFNQFVNENVSNITYKKSVDEDRTTITAFINNKKVGSLSMGVLFDAYQYEFDDVFDEDTFDEIYPDSEIVKIEHIEVDDNYKNSGIGSELMKRGMELMKKNGYNQFYLNASPMGFKGLGTMDLVEFYKKFGFKELLNQGHNVLMGVVF
;
A
#
# COMPACT_ATOMS: atom_id res chain seq x y z
N MET A 1 -6.62 27.72 33.45
CA MET A 1 -7.15 26.62 32.60
C MET A 1 -8.38 26.02 33.29
N SER A 2 -9.48 25.93 32.57
CA SER A 2 -10.73 25.38 33.14
C SER A 2 -10.59 23.86 33.39
N LYS A 3 -11.37 23.32 34.31
CA LYS A 3 -11.45 21.89 34.59
C LYS A 3 -11.80 21.08 33.33
N GLU A 4 -12.71 21.59 32.50
CA GLU A 4 -13.15 20.93 31.26
C GLU A 4 -12.03 20.80 30.22
N ILE A 5 -11.21 21.83 30.07
CA ILE A 5 -10.04 21.80 29.14
C ILE A 5 -9.00 20.80 29.64
N ARG A 6 -8.75 20.73 30.94
CA ARG A 6 -7.83 19.74 31.52
C ARG A 6 -8.29 18.32 31.27
N GLU A 7 -9.58 18.04 31.48
CA GLU A 7 -10.18 16.72 31.22
C GLU A 7 -10.08 16.33 29.74
N MET A 8 -10.27 17.29 28.81
CA MET A 8 -10.08 17.05 27.37
C MET A 8 -8.62 16.72 27.03
N ILE A 9 -7.67 17.47 27.58
CA ILE A 9 -6.23 17.24 27.37
C ILE A 9 -5.83 15.85 27.88
N ASP A 10 -6.31 15.46 29.05
CA ASP A 10 -6.02 14.16 29.64
C ASP A 10 -6.62 13.01 28.84
N LYS A 11 -7.83 13.17 28.31
CA LYS A 11 -8.46 12.21 27.38
C LYS A 11 -7.67 12.05 26.09
N VAL A 12 -7.22 13.16 25.49
CA VAL A 12 -6.40 13.12 24.26
C VAL A 12 -5.04 12.46 24.52
N LYS A 13 -4.41 12.75 25.63
CA LYS A 13 -3.15 12.10 26.03
C LYS A 13 -3.31 10.59 26.25
N SER A 14 -4.39 10.21 26.95
CA SER A 14 -4.72 8.79 27.18
C SER A 14 -5.02 8.05 25.88
N PHE A 15 -5.75 8.67 24.95
CA PHE A 15 -6.00 8.10 23.62
C PHE A 15 -4.71 7.97 22.80
N ASN A 16 -3.87 9.00 22.76
CA ASN A 16 -2.61 8.96 22.06
C ASN A 16 -1.66 7.92 22.65
N GLN A 17 -1.62 7.77 23.97
CA GLN A 17 -0.85 6.73 24.65
C GLN A 17 -1.37 5.34 24.27
N PHE A 18 -2.69 5.14 24.26
CA PHE A 18 -3.33 3.88 23.86
C PHE A 18 -3.01 3.53 22.42
N VAL A 19 -3.11 4.49 21.48
CA VAL A 19 -2.75 4.30 20.07
C VAL A 19 -1.27 3.95 19.92
N ASN A 20 -0.38 4.65 20.61
CA ASN A 20 1.06 4.39 20.55
C ASN A 20 1.44 3.03 21.15
N GLU A 21 0.84 2.64 22.27
CA GLU A 21 1.05 1.33 22.88
C GLU A 21 0.57 0.19 21.98
N ASN A 22 -0.58 0.34 21.33
CA ASN A 22 -1.10 -0.65 20.39
C ASN A 22 -0.28 -0.75 19.10
N VAL A 23 0.22 0.38 18.58
CA VAL A 23 1.09 0.40 17.39
C VAL A 23 2.45 -0.23 17.66
N SER A 24 2.98 -0.13 18.89
CA SER A 24 4.27 -0.74 19.27
C SER A 24 4.26 -2.28 19.31
N ASN A 25 3.08 -2.91 19.37
CA ASN A 25 2.90 -4.36 19.49
C ASN A 25 2.40 -5.01 18.17
N ILE A 26 2.64 -4.36 17.03
CA ILE A 26 2.27 -4.92 15.74
C ILE A 26 3.29 -5.97 15.32
N THR A 27 2.79 -7.14 14.96
CA THR A 27 3.59 -8.19 14.30
C THR A 27 3.21 -8.29 12.83
N TYR A 28 4.21 -8.55 12.00
CA TYR A 28 4.02 -8.71 10.55
C TYR A 28 4.44 -10.12 10.16
N LYS A 29 3.56 -10.81 9.44
CA LYS A 29 3.80 -12.17 8.94
C LYS A 29 3.76 -12.20 7.43
N LYS A 30 4.71 -12.90 6.84
CA LYS A 30 4.77 -13.16 5.40
C LYS A 30 4.15 -14.53 5.11
N SER A 31 3.35 -14.58 4.04
CA SER A 31 2.84 -15.79 3.43
C SER A 31 3.12 -15.76 1.94
N VAL A 32 3.61 -16.85 1.39
CA VAL A 32 3.82 -17.01 -0.05
C VAL A 32 2.98 -18.20 -0.52
N ASP A 33 2.12 -17.96 -1.49
CA ASP A 33 1.25 -18.96 -2.11
C ASP A 33 1.34 -18.82 -3.63
N GLU A 34 1.83 -19.88 -4.29
CA GLU A 34 2.08 -19.90 -5.74
C GLU A 34 2.71 -18.61 -6.26
N ASP A 35 1.90 -17.74 -6.85
CA ASP A 35 2.34 -16.49 -7.49
C ASP A 35 2.09 -15.25 -6.63
N ARG A 36 1.59 -15.41 -5.41
CA ARG A 36 1.20 -14.30 -4.54
C ARG A 36 2.00 -14.27 -3.24
N THR A 37 2.49 -13.09 -2.91
CA THR A 37 3.11 -12.80 -1.61
C THR A 37 2.20 -11.88 -0.81
N THR A 38 1.88 -12.27 0.41
CA THR A 38 1.03 -11.46 1.31
C THR A 38 1.79 -11.14 2.59
N ILE A 39 1.75 -9.89 3.01
CA ILE A 39 2.22 -9.46 4.33
C ILE A 39 0.99 -9.07 5.15
N THR A 40 0.85 -9.65 6.31
CA THR A 40 -0.28 -9.41 7.20
C THR A 40 0.19 -8.83 8.53
N ALA A 41 -0.45 -7.74 8.94
CA ALA A 41 -0.23 -7.09 10.23
C ALA A 41 -1.22 -7.61 11.26
N PHE A 42 -0.73 -7.89 12.46
CA PHE A 42 -1.51 -8.38 13.60
C PHE A 42 -1.24 -7.54 14.84
N ILE A 43 -2.32 -7.30 15.59
CA ILE A 43 -2.27 -6.78 16.97
C ILE A 43 -3.01 -7.78 17.84
N ASN A 44 -2.36 -8.29 18.90
CA ASN A 44 -2.93 -9.31 19.81
C ASN A 44 -3.54 -10.50 19.03
N ASN A 45 -2.81 -11.02 18.05
CA ASN A 45 -3.23 -12.12 17.18
C ASN A 45 -4.47 -11.85 16.30
N LYS A 46 -4.94 -10.60 16.25
CA LYS A 46 -6.02 -10.19 15.37
C LYS A 46 -5.43 -9.51 14.13
N LYS A 47 -5.86 -9.92 12.94
CA LYS A 47 -5.51 -9.26 11.69
C LYS A 47 -6.03 -7.82 11.68
N VAL A 48 -5.15 -6.85 11.43
CA VAL A 48 -5.48 -5.43 11.34
C VAL A 48 -5.16 -4.80 9.99
N GLY A 49 -4.49 -5.53 9.14
CA GLY A 49 -4.18 -5.08 7.78
C GLY A 49 -3.45 -6.13 6.97
N SER A 50 -3.43 -5.97 5.66
CA SER A 50 -2.65 -6.83 4.76
C SER A 50 -2.30 -6.14 3.45
N LEU A 51 -1.21 -6.60 2.85
CA LEU A 51 -0.74 -6.23 1.53
C LEU A 51 -0.54 -7.49 0.71
N SER A 52 -1.14 -7.57 -0.48
CA SER A 52 -0.94 -8.66 -1.43
C SER A 52 -0.24 -8.16 -2.68
N MET A 53 0.74 -8.94 -3.13
CA MET A 53 1.56 -8.63 -4.31
C MET A 53 1.70 -9.88 -5.18
N GLY A 54 1.73 -9.69 -6.49
CA GLY A 54 2.00 -10.75 -7.46
C GLY A 54 3.13 -10.35 -8.40
N VAL A 55 3.84 -11.32 -8.97
CA VAL A 55 4.83 -11.10 -10.03
C VAL A 55 4.22 -11.50 -11.36
N LEU A 56 4.28 -10.61 -12.34
CA LEU A 56 3.81 -10.83 -13.70
C LEU A 56 5.00 -10.86 -14.66
N PHE A 57 5.05 -11.89 -15.50
CA PHE A 57 6.09 -12.07 -16.51
C PHE A 57 5.69 -11.50 -17.88
N ASP A 58 4.40 -11.51 -18.19
CA ASP A 58 3.83 -11.01 -19.45
C ASP A 58 2.86 -9.84 -19.19
N ALA A 59 3.27 -8.90 -18.33
CA ALA A 59 2.42 -7.80 -17.88
C ALA A 59 1.88 -6.95 -19.02
N TYR A 60 2.67 -6.71 -20.07
CA TYR A 60 2.22 -5.96 -21.24
C TYR A 60 0.96 -6.57 -21.85
N GLN A 61 0.98 -7.85 -22.14
CA GLN A 61 -0.10 -8.56 -22.81
C GLN A 61 -1.41 -8.58 -22.01
N TYR A 62 -1.31 -8.66 -20.69
CA TYR A 62 -2.48 -8.82 -19.82
C TYR A 62 -2.99 -7.54 -19.17
N GLU A 63 -2.14 -6.53 -19.04
CA GLU A 63 -2.47 -5.36 -18.23
C GLU A 63 -2.27 -4.02 -18.95
N PHE A 64 -1.42 -3.96 -19.97
CA PHE A 64 -0.96 -2.70 -20.54
C PHE A 64 -1.18 -2.56 -22.06
N ASP A 65 -1.56 -3.59 -22.78
CA ASP A 65 -1.73 -3.57 -24.24
C ASP A 65 -2.77 -2.54 -24.71
N ASP A 66 -3.81 -2.29 -23.91
CA ASP A 66 -4.82 -1.26 -24.16
C ASP A 66 -4.40 0.14 -23.69
N VAL A 67 -3.28 0.26 -22.97
CA VAL A 67 -2.85 1.50 -22.32
C VAL A 67 -1.69 2.15 -23.07
N PHE A 68 -0.71 1.36 -23.45
CA PHE A 68 0.51 1.79 -24.13
C PHE A 68 0.80 0.90 -25.34
N ASP A 69 1.50 1.44 -26.35
CA ASP A 69 2.18 0.59 -27.31
C ASP A 69 3.39 -0.13 -26.64
N GLU A 70 3.84 -1.21 -27.27
CA GLU A 70 4.89 -2.06 -26.71
C GLU A 70 6.22 -1.30 -26.52
N ASP A 71 6.59 -0.44 -27.47
CA ASP A 71 7.81 0.36 -27.40
C ASP A 71 7.79 1.30 -26.18
N THR A 72 6.68 2.00 -25.95
CA THR A 72 6.47 2.87 -24.80
C THR A 72 6.50 2.07 -23.48
N PHE A 73 5.88 0.91 -23.47
CA PHE A 73 5.89 0.04 -22.30
C PHE A 73 7.31 -0.44 -21.96
N ASP A 74 8.09 -0.85 -22.96
CA ASP A 74 9.48 -1.30 -22.77
C ASP A 74 10.41 -0.16 -22.29
N GLU A 75 10.11 1.08 -22.68
CA GLU A 75 10.81 2.25 -22.14
C GLU A 75 10.52 2.48 -20.65
N ILE A 76 9.27 2.27 -20.23
CA ILE A 76 8.87 2.41 -18.82
C ILE A 76 9.38 1.24 -17.98
N TYR A 77 9.22 0.02 -18.49
CA TYR A 77 9.56 -1.22 -17.80
C TYR A 77 10.53 -2.05 -18.62
N PRO A 78 11.84 -1.81 -18.49
CA PRO A 78 12.86 -2.52 -19.30
C PRO A 78 13.02 -4.01 -18.96
N ASP A 79 12.58 -4.45 -17.76
CA ASP A 79 12.64 -5.85 -17.38
C ASP A 79 11.27 -6.53 -17.60
N SER A 80 11.28 -7.83 -17.91
CA SER A 80 10.06 -8.60 -18.17
C SER A 80 9.23 -8.89 -16.92
N GLU A 81 9.84 -8.80 -15.75
CA GLU A 81 9.18 -9.12 -14.47
C GLU A 81 8.74 -7.86 -13.76
N ILE A 82 7.45 -7.73 -13.52
CA ILE A 82 6.86 -6.58 -12.84
C ILE A 82 6.04 -7.06 -11.64
N VAL A 83 6.23 -6.42 -10.49
CA VAL A 83 5.43 -6.66 -9.30
C VAL A 83 4.17 -5.82 -9.35
N LYS A 84 3.03 -6.45 -9.29
CA LYS A 84 1.74 -5.80 -9.09
C LYS A 84 1.42 -5.72 -7.60
N ILE A 85 1.19 -4.52 -7.11
CA ILE A 85 0.52 -4.33 -5.82
C ILE A 85 -0.97 -4.57 -6.07
N GLU A 86 -1.48 -5.72 -5.64
CA GLU A 86 -2.86 -6.14 -5.96
C GLU A 86 -3.88 -5.56 -5.00
N HIS A 87 -3.56 -5.58 -3.71
CA HIS A 87 -4.48 -5.15 -2.68
C HIS A 87 -3.74 -4.73 -1.41
N ILE A 88 -4.18 -3.62 -0.85
CA ILE A 88 -3.77 -3.17 0.49
C ILE A 88 -5.02 -2.80 1.27
N GLU A 89 -5.13 -3.31 2.48
CA GLU A 89 -6.22 -3.00 3.41
C GLU A 89 -5.71 -2.75 4.82
N VAL A 90 -6.36 -1.86 5.52
CA VAL A 90 -6.16 -1.62 6.96
C VAL A 90 -7.52 -1.54 7.62
N ASP A 91 -7.67 -2.21 8.76
CA ASP A 91 -8.90 -2.16 9.56
C ASP A 91 -9.25 -0.69 9.89
N ASP A 92 -10.54 -0.34 9.77
CA ASP A 92 -11.03 1.03 9.96
C ASP A 92 -10.62 1.62 11.33
N ASN A 93 -10.54 0.80 12.37
CA ASN A 93 -10.12 1.22 13.70
C ASN A 93 -8.63 1.59 13.79
N TYR A 94 -7.83 1.21 12.80
CA TYR A 94 -6.38 1.43 12.76
C TYR A 94 -5.94 2.28 11.57
N LYS A 95 -6.87 2.89 10.84
CA LYS A 95 -6.52 3.87 9.78
C LYS A 95 -5.78 5.05 10.38
N ASN A 96 -4.87 5.62 9.59
CA ASN A 96 -3.96 6.71 10.01
C ASN A 96 -2.99 6.34 11.15
N SER A 97 -2.79 5.05 11.44
CA SER A 97 -1.84 4.55 12.43
C SER A 97 -0.44 4.25 11.87
N GLY A 98 -0.26 4.40 10.54
CA GLY A 98 0.98 4.06 9.86
C GLY A 98 1.11 2.60 9.42
N ILE A 99 0.11 1.76 9.67
CA ILE A 99 0.12 0.33 9.28
C ILE A 99 0.20 0.18 7.76
N GLY A 100 -0.59 0.93 7.00
CA GLY A 100 -0.56 0.89 5.54
C GLY A 100 0.81 1.26 4.96
N SER A 101 1.45 2.30 5.49
CA SER A 101 2.79 2.72 5.10
C SER A 101 3.84 1.67 5.43
N GLU A 102 3.76 1.04 6.60
CA GLU A 102 4.68 -0.01 7.01
C GLU A 102 4.50 -1.29 6.18
N LEU A 103 3.26 -1.66 5.82
CA LEU A 103 2.98 -2.77 4.92
C LEU A 103 3.61 -2.53 3.54
N MET A 104 3.43 -1.35 2.97
CA MET A 104 4.03 -0.98 1.68
C MET A 104 5.56 -1.04 1.74
N LYS A 105 6.15 -0.44 2.75
CA LYS A 105 7.61 -0.43 2.96
C LYS A 105 8.15 -1.85 3.03
N ARG A 106 7.59 -2.69 3.89
CA ARG A 106 8.02 -4.09 4.06
C ARG A 106 7.82 -4.92 2.79
N GLY A 107 6.69 -4.74 2.10
CA GLY A 107 6.40 -5.44 0.86
C GLY A 107 7.36 -5.09 -0.25
N MET A 108 7.60 -3.82 -0.49
CA MET A 108 8.52 -3.36 -1.51
C MET A 108 9.98 -3.74 -1.20
N GLU A 109 10.42 -3.63 0.05
CA GLU A 109 11.75 -4.07 0.48
C GLU A 109 11.95 -5.57 0.27
N LEU A 110 10.94 -6.38 0.61
CA LEU A 110 10.97 -7.82 0.39
C LEU A 110 11.13 -8.17 -1.09
N MET A 111 10.35 -7.54 -1.96
CA MET A 111 10.40 -7.80 -3.39
C MET A 111 11.72 -7.32 -4.01
N LYS A 112 12.23 -6.18 -3.60
CA LYS A 112 13.56 -5.69 -4.01
C LYS A 112 14.68 -6.65 -3.58
N LYS A 113 14.62 -7.16 -2.36
CA LYS A 113 15.57 -8.16 -1.86
C LYS A 113 15.55 -9.45 -2.67
N ASN A 114 14.39 -9.80 -3.25
CA ASN A 114 14.23 -10.94 -4.14
C ASN A 114 14.61 -10.64 -5.60
N GLY A 115 15.11 -9.43 -5.90
CA GLY A 115 15.60 -9.03 -7.21
C GLY A 115 14.59 -8.30 -8.11
N TYR A 116 13.43 -7.94 -7.60
CA TYR A 116 12.40 -7.22 -8.36
C TYR A 116 12.51 -5.71 -8.14
N ASN A 117 12.63 -4.95 -9.23
CA ASN A 117 12.83 -3.49 -9.19
C ASN A 117 11.71 -2.70 -9.85
N GLN A 118 10.72 -3.37 -10.42
CA GLN A 118 9.64 -2.75 -11.17
C GLN A 118 8.30 -3.06 -10.53
N PHE A 119 7.50 -2.03 -10.31
CA PHE A 119 6.22 -2.15 -9.61
C PHE A 119 5.15 -1.34 -10.34
N TYR A 120 3.91 -1.83 -10.29
CA TYR A 120 2.74 -1.06 -10.70
C TYR A 120 1.54 -1.35 -9.80
N LEU A 121 0.57 -0.47 -9.84
CA LEU A 121 -0.70 -0.60 -9.14
C LEU A 121 -1.78 0.25 -9.81
N ASN A 122 -3.01 -0.05 -9.47
CA ASN A 122 -4.16 0.79 -9.76
C ASN A 122 -4.64 1.47 -8.48
N ALA A 123 -4.52 2.79 -8.39
CA ALA A 123 -5.07 3.57 -7.31
C ALA A 123 -6.58 3.75 -7.53
N SER A 124 -7.38 2.95 -6.84
CA SER A 124 -8.84 2.97 -6.90
C SER A 124 -9.42 2.91 -5.49
N PRO A 125 -10.40 3.77 -5.14
CA PRO A 125 -10.97 3.81 -3.80
C PRO A 125 -11.93 2.65 -3.47
N MET A 126 -11.99 1.62 -4.28
CA MET A 126 -12.85 0.46 -4.04
C MET A 126 -12.57 -0.18 -2.68
N GLY A 127 -13.54 -0.11 -1.78
CA GLY A 127 -13.44 -0.67 -0.44
C GLY A 127 -12.85 0.28 0.63
N PHE A 128 -12.43 1.47 0.26
CA PHE A 128 -11.94 2.49 1.21
C PHE A 128 -13.00 3.57 1.42
N LYS A 129 -13.81 3.42 2.46
CA LYS A 129 -14.76 4.46 2.85
C LYS A 129 -14.02 5.74 3.25
N GLY A 130 -14.40 6.86 2.63
CA GLY A 130 -13.90 8.19 2.98
C GLY A 130 -12.59 8.62 2.33
N LEU A 131 -11.96 7.79 1.51
CA LEU A 131 -10.79 8.15 0.71
C LEU A 131 -11.16 8.35 -0.75
N GLY A 132 -10.79 9.49 -1.32
CA GLY A 132 -10.85 9.73 -2.76
C GLY A 132 -9.66 9.13 -3.50
N THR A 133 -9.79 9.01 -4.83
CA THR A 133 -8.68 8.53 -5.70
C THR A 133 -7.40 9.35 -5.50
N MET A 134 -7.52 10.68 -5.37
CA MET A 134 -6.37 11.56 -5.18
C MET A 134 -5.64 11.35 -3.86
N ASP A 135 -6.35 10.98 -2.78
CA ASP A 135 -5.74 10.64 -1.49
C ASP A 135 -4.87 9.37 -1.60
N LEU A 136 -5.35 8.39 -2.36
CA LEU A 136 -4.60 7.16 -2.65
C LEU A 136 -3.39 7.45 -3.52
N VAL A 137 -3.52 8.28 -4.54
CA VAL A 137 -2.40 8.70 -5.42
C VAL A 137 -1.30 9.37 -4.59
N GLU A 138 -1.65 10.31 -3.71
CA GLU A 138 -0.69 10.96 -2.80
C GLU A 138 -0.04 9.96 -1.83
N PHE A 139 -0.80 8.99 -1.33
CA PHE A 139 -0.25 7.91 -0.50
C PHE A 139 0.82 7.11 -1.24
N TYR A 140 0.53 6.67 -2.47
CA TYR A 140 1.47 5.87 -3.25
C TYR A 140 2.69 6.66 -3.76
N LYS A 141 2.54 7.96 -4.03
CA LYS A 141 3.66 8.85 -4.39
C LYS A 141 4.76 8.87 -3.32
N LYS A 142 4.43 8.67 -2.06
CA LYS A 142 5.40 8.58 -0.96
C LYS A 142 6.39 7.42 -1.13
N PHE A 143 6.01 6.39 -1.89
CA PHE A 143 6.84 5.21 -2.17
C PHE A 143 7.53 5.27 -3.53
N GLY A 144 7.46 6.41 -4.21
CA GLY A 144 8.10 6.65 -5.49
C GLY A 144 7.21 6.39 -6.70
N PHE A 145 5.97 5.95 -6.52
CA PHE A 145 5.06 5.73 -7.64
C PHE A 145 4.72 7.03 -8.36
N LYS A 146 4.65 6.96 -9.69
CA LYS A 146 4.25 8.03 -10.58
C LYS A 146 2.99 7.65 -11.32
N GLU A 147 2.17 8.64 -11.68
CA GLU A 147 1.00 8.44 -12.52
C GLU A 147 1.44 8.04 -13.94
N LEU A 148 0.93 6.93 -14.43
CA LEU A 148 1.12 6.48 -15.81
C LEU A 148 -0.11 6.79 -16.67
N LEU A 149 -1.31 6.57 -16.14
CA LEU A 149 -2.58 6.87 -16.79
C LEU A 149 -3.62 7.27 -15.74
N ASN A 150 -4.24 8.42 -15.92
CA ASN A 150 -5.30 8.91 -15.04
C ASN A 150 -6.65 8.84 -15.73
N GLN A 151 -7.55 7.99 -15.23
CA GLN A 151 -8.93 7.84 -15.71
C GLN A 151 -9.94 8.50 -14.75
N GLY A 152 -9.49 9.28 -13.77
CA GLY A 152 -10.32 9.98 -12.79
C GLY A 152 -10.67 9.11 -11.57
N HIS A 153 -11.43 8.05 -11.75
CA HIS A 153 -11.81 7.11 -10.69
C HIS A 153 -10.74 6.03 -10.44
N ASN A 154 -9.81 5.90 -11.34
CA ASN A 154 -8.73 4.92 -11.33
C ASN A 154 -7.48 5.55 -11.91
N VAL A 155 -6.36 5.44 -11.23
CA VAL A 155 -5.06 5.94 -11.67
C VAL A 155 -4.06 4.80 -11.69
N LEU A 156 -3.57 4.46 -12.89
CA LEU A 156 -2.49 3.51 -13.07
C LEU A 156 -1.18 4.18 -12.66
N MET A 157 -0.47 3.58 -11.75
CA MET A 157 0.80 4.11 -11.21
C MET A 157 1.91 3.08 -11.31
N GLY A 158 3.13 3.55 -11.51
CA GLY A 158 4.29 2.69 -11.59
C GLY A 158 5.55 3.30 -11.01
N VAL A 159 6.52 2.45 -10.70
CA VAL A 159 7.86 2.84 -10.26
C VAL A 159 8.89 1.82 -10.71
N VAL A 160 10.05 2.31 -11.12
CA VAL A 160 11.24 1.52 -11.45
C VAL A 160 12.41 2.04 -10.62
N PHE A 161 13.06 1.14 -9.90
CA PHE A 161 14.20 1.47 -9.04
C PHE A 161 15.54 1.16 -9.69
#